data_8d20e6a9d2123ed97479b3f1e749ba7b
#
_entry.id   8d20e6a9d2123ed97479b3f1e749ba7b
#
_cell.length_a   1.000
_cell.length_b   1.000
_cell.length_c   1.000
_cell.angle_alpha   90.00
_cell.angle_beta   90.00
_cell.angle_gamma   90.00
#
_symmetry.space_group_name_H-M   'P 1'
#
loop_
_entity.id
_entity.type
_entity.pdbx_description
1 polymer ?
#
loop_
_entity_poly.entity_id
_entity_poly.type
_entity_poly.pdbx_seq_one_letter_code
_entity_poly.pdbx_strand_id
1 'polypeptide(L)'
;DWGELDYLVIDMPPGTGDIHLTLMQTAPVTGVVVVTTPQDVALADAKKGIAMFGQAQMNVPIIGLVENMSYFIPAELPGNKYYIFGKEGGKRLAEEYELPFLGQIPLVQSIREGGDIGVPIMVSDEEITKEAFHEFAGAVARSVSMRNAHMRIEEVAETV
;
A
#
# COMPACT_ATOMS: atom_id res chain seq x y z
N ASP A 1 -16.67 -1.16 -18.65
CA ASP A 1 -17.74 -0.80 -17.72
C ASP A 1 -17.74 -1.80 -16.56
N TRP A 2 -17.43 -1.34 -15.33
CA TRP A 2 -17.36 -2.19 -14.13
C TRP A 2 -18.63 -2.11 -13.27
N GLY A 3 -19.63 -1.32 -13.69
CA GLY A 3 -20.82 -1.07 -12.90
C GLY A 3 -20.53 -0.19 -11.65
N GLU A 4 -21.33 -0.35 -10.59
CA GLU A 4 -21.12 0.36 -9.32
C GLU A 4 -20.03 -0.34 -8.51
N LEU A 5 -19.01 0.42 -8.08
CA LEU A 5 -17.89 -0.05 -7.27
C LEU A 5 -17.70 0.85 -6.05
N ASP A 6 -17.46 0.26 -4.88
CA ASP A 6 -17.01 1.01 -3.71
C ASP A 6 -15.54 1.45 -3.84
N TYR A 7 -14.70 0.57 -4.38
CA TYR A 7 -13.28 0.81 -4.61
C TYR A 7 -12.82 0.24 -5.94
N LEU A 8 -11.97 1.00 -6.64
CA LEU A 8 -11.18 0.52 -7.78
C LEU A 8 -9.70 0.62 -7.41
N VAL A 9 -9.03 -0.52 -7.35
CA VAL A 9 -7.59 -0.60 -7.07
C VAL A 9 -6.86 -0.81 -8.39
N ILE A 10 -5.87 0.05 -8.66
CA ILE A 10 -5.04 0.00 -9.87
C ILE A 10 -3.63 -0.37 -9.48
N ASP A 11 -3.15 -1.52 -9.96
CA ASP A 11 -1.75 -1.94 -9.80
C ASP A 11 -0.89 -1.24 -10.86
N MET A 12 0.07 -0.45 -10.39
CA MET A 12 0.92 0.37 -11.25
C MET A 12 2.23 -0.35 -11.56
N PRO A 13 2.81 -0.17 -12.75
CA PRO A 13 4.13 -0.70 -13.03
C PRO A 13 5.18 -0.09 -12.07
N PRO A 14 6.31 -0.78 -11.83
CA PRO A 14 7.35 -0.27 -10.96
C PRO A 14 8.03 0.97 -11.55
N GLY A 15 8.61 1.79 -10.68
CA GLY A 15 9.38 2.97 -11.06
C GLY A 15 8.56 4.26 -11.05
N THR A 16 9.11 5.29 -11.71
CA THR A 16 8.59 6.66 -11.70
C THR A 16 8.43 7.21 -13.13
N GLY A 17 7.94 6.36 -14.04
CA GLY A 17 7.82 6.70 -15.47
C GLY A 17 6.55 7.49 -15.82
N ASP A 18 6.45 7.88 -17.10
CA ASP A 18 5.37 8.70 -17.65
C ASP A 18 3.96 8.08 -17.52
N ILE A 19 3.87 6.76 -17.33
CA ILE A 19 2.61 6.05 -17.14
C ILE A 19 1.89 6.56 -15.88
N HIS A 20 2.64 6.79 -14.79
CA HIS A 20 2.10 7.34 -13.54
C HIS A 20 1.51 8.73 -13.77
N LEU A 21 2.27 9.61 -14.44
CA LEU A 21 1.81 10.95 -14.76
C LEU A 21 0.54 10.93 -15.65
N THR A 22 0.55 10.09 -16.69
CA THR A 22 -0.58 9.97 -17.58
C THR A 22 -1.85 9.50 -16.85
N LEU A 23 -1.73 8.51 -15.98
CA LEU A 23 -2.88 8.03 -15.20
C LEU A 23 -3.42 9.13 -14.27
N MET A 24 -2.54 9.82 -13.55
CA MET A 24 -2.96 10.89 -12.63
C MET A 24 -3.63 12.07 -13.35
N GLN A 25 -3.27 12.32 -14.60
CA GLN A 25 -3.88 13.37 -15.43
C GLN A 25 -5.21 12.95 -16.09
N THR A 26 -5.43 11.64 -16.26
CA THR A 26 -6.59 11.12 -17.03
C THR A 26 -7.65 10.47 -16.14
N ALA A 27 -7.33 10.09 -14.92
CA ALA A 27 -8.26 9.45 -14.00
C ALA A 27 -8.35 10.22 -12.67
N PRO A 28 -9.54 10.31 -12.07
CA PRO A 28 -9.74 10.95 -10.77
C PRO A 28 -9.25 10.02 -9.63
N VAL A 29 -7.93 9.89 -9.50
CA VAL A 29 -7.33 9.03 -8.48
C VAL A 29 -7.49 9.64 -7.09
N THR A 30 -8.12 8.93 -6.18
CA THR A 30 -8.34 9.38 -4.80
C THR A 30 -7.04 9.47 -4.02
N GLY A 31 -6.09 8.56 -4.25
CA GLY A 31 -4.80 8.59 -3.58
C GLY A 31 -3.96 7.37 -3.91
N VAL A 32 -2.72 7.36 -3.42
CA VAL A 32 -1.71 6.35 -3.71
C VAL A 32 -1.30 5.62 -2.44
N VAL A 33 -1.18 4.31 -2.53
CA VAL A 33 -0.54 3.47 -1.52
C VAL A 33 0.87 3.13 -2.00
N VAL A 34 1.87 3.46 -1.18
CA VAL A 34 3.26 3.10 -1.44
C VAL A 34 3.54 1.71 -0.87
N VAL A 35 4.01 0.80 -1.73
CA VAL A 35 4.41 -0.56 -1.34
C VAL A 35 5.93 -0.65 -1.40
N THR A 36 6.56 -1.10 -0.31
CA THR A 36 8.01 -1.31 -0.24
C THR A 36 8.35 -2.58 0.54
N THR A 37 9.60 -3.01 0.46
CA THR A 37 10.16 -4.03 1.36
C THR A 37 11.12 -3.37 2.36
N PRO A 38 11.54 -4.05 3.44
CA PRO A 38 12.45 -3.43 4.44
C PRO A 38 13.85 -3.12 3.95
N GLN A 39 14.25 -3.57 2.76
CA GLN A 39 15.60 -3.42 2.19
C GLN A 39 15.91 -1.97 1.83
N ASP A 40 17.11 -1.50 2.11
CA ASP A 40 17.53 -0.12 1.83
C ASP A 40 17.38 0.26 0.34
N VAL A 41 17.65 -0.67 -0.58
CA VAL A 41 17.48 -0.44 -2.01
C VAL A 41 16.02 -0.20 -2.39
N ALA A 42 15.09 -0.96 -1.81
CA ALA A 42 13.66 -0.78 -2.03
C ALA A 42 13.14 0.52 -1.39
N LEU A 43 13.65 0.85 -0.20
CA LEU A 43 13.33 2.11 0.48
C LEU A 43 13.81 3.32 -0.34
N ALA A 44 14.97 3.23 -0.99
CA ALA A 44 15.46 4.29 -1.86
C ALA A 44 14.54 4.52 -3.08
N ASP A 45 13.98 3.45 -3.65
CA ASP A 45 13.02 3.57 -4.76
C ASP A 45 11.65 4.06 -4.26
N ALA A 46 11.19 3.61 -3.10
CA ALA A 46 9.98 4.14 -2.46
C ALA A 46 10.08 5.65 -2.20
N LYS A 47 11.25 6.16 -1.74
CA LYS A 47 11.51 7.60 -1.58
C LYS A 47 11.36 8.38 -2.88
N LYS A 48 11.83 7.83 -4.01
CA LYS A 48 11.65 8.46 -5.33
C LYS A 48 10.16 8.51 -5.71
N GLY A 49 9.40 7.44 -5.45
CA GLY A 49 7.96 7.40 -5.67
C GLY A 49 7.22 8.44 -4.83
N ILE A 50 7.53 8.53 -3.53
CA ILE A 50 6.97 9.53 -2.63
C ILE A 50 7.26 10.95 -3.15
N ALA A 51 8.50 11.23 -3.51
CA ALA A 51 8.91 12.53 -4.05
C ALA A 51 8.19 12.86 -5.36
N MET A 52 7.95 11.88 -6.23
CA MET A 52 7.22 12.06 -7.49
C MET A 52 5.77 12.46 -7.23
N PHE A 53 5.05 11.72 -6.38
CA PHE A 53 3.64 12.02 -6.07
C PHE A 53 3.47 13.32 -5.28
N GLY A 54 4.49 13.77 -4.53
CA GLY A 54 4.51 15.06 -3.86
C GLY A 54 4.70 16.28 -4.76
N GLN A 55 4.97 16.10 -6.07
CA GLN A 55 5.10 17.21 -7.01
C GLN A 55 3.74 17.85 -7.30
N ALA A 56 3.73 19.17 -7.42
CA ALA A 56 2.51 19.95 -7.68
C ALA A 56 1.74 19.52 -8.95
N GLN A 57 2.44 18.97 -9.94
CA GLN A 57 1.86 18.48 -11.20
C GLN A 57 1.06 17.18 -11.01
N MET A 58 1.41 16.35 -10.02
CA MET A 58 0.71 15.10 -9.72
C MET A 58 -0.48 15.35 -8.82
N ASN A 59 -0.29 16.14 -7.79
CA ASN A 59 -1.28 16.53 -6.78
C ASN A 59 -2.18 15.38 -6.28
N VAL A 60 -1.60 14.19 -6.14
CA VAL A 60 -2.29 13.01 -5.65
C VAL A 60 -1.71 12.66 -4.29
N PRO A 61 -2.50 12.63 -3.23
CA PRO A 61 -1.99 12.36 -1.89
C PRO A 61 -1.59 10.91 -1.73
N ILE A 62 -0.59 10.70 -0.89
CA ILE A 62 -0.20 9.37 -0.45
C ILE A 62 -1.10 9.00 0.73
N ILE A 63 -1.94 7.98 0.54
CA ILE A 63 -2.86 7.46 1.55
C ILE A 63 -2.11 6.78 2.69
N GLY A 64 -0.98 6.17 2.36
CA GLY A 64 -0.09 5.55 3.33
C GLY A 64 0.92 4.62 2.68
N LEU A 65 1.70 3.97 3.54
CA LEU A 65 2.77 3.05 3.16
C LEU A 65 2.54 1.68 3.80
N VAL A 66 2.72 0.61 3.02
CA VAL A 66 2.72 -0.78 3.50
C VAL A 66 4.08 -1.42 3.28
N GLU A 67 4.55 -2.17 4.28
CA GLU A 67 5.79 -2.93 4.19
C GLU A 67 5.48 -4.39 3.83
N ASN A 68 5.82 -4.77 2.59
CA ASN A 68 5.67 -6.12 2.09
C ASN A 68 6.93 -6.96 2.39
N MET A 69 6.79 -8.28 2.48
CA MET A 69 7.86 -9.21 2.82
C MET A 69 8.58 -8.84 4.13
N SER A 70 7.84 -8.30 5.09
CA SER A 70 8.37 -7.74 6.33
C SER A 70 9.08 -8.77 7.21
N TYR A 71 8.53 -9.96 7.26
CA TYR A 71 9.07 -11.07 8.06
C TYR A 71 8.63 -12.41 7.47
N PHE A 72 9.40 -13.44 7.76
CA PHE A 72 9.09 -14.83 7.43
C PHE A 72 8.74 -15.61 8.70
N ILE A 73 7.68 -16.42 8.65
CA ILE A 73 7.30 -17.34 9.69
C ILE A 73 7.40 -18.76 9.12
N PRO A 74 8.35 -19.60 9.58
CA PRO A 74 8.40 -20.99 9.19
C PRO A 74 7.17 -21.75 9.69
N ALA A 75 6.63 -22.64 8.87
CA ALA A 75 5.48 -23.48 9.25
C ALA A 75 5.78 -24.35 10.49
N GLU A 76 7.03 -24.79 10.64
CA GLU A 76 7.51 -25.64 11.75
C GLU A 76 7.70 -24.85 13.06
N LEU A 77 7.79 -23.50 12.96
CA LEU A 77 8.06 -22.62 14.09
C LEU A 77 7.14 -21.39 14.04
N PRO A 78 5.82 -21.55 14.19
CA PRO A 78 4.84 -20.47 13.98
C PRO A 78 4.97 -19.30 14.97
N GLY A 79 5.68 -19.48 16.09
CA GLY A 79 5.97 -18.41 17.04
C GLY A 79 7.20 -17.56 16.69
N ASN A 80 7.97 -17.91 15.67
CA ASN A 80 9.23 -17.24 15.34
C ASN A 80 9.10 -16.39 14.09
N LYS A 81 9.53 -15.13 14.18
CA LYS A 81 9.62 -14.22 13.03
C LYS A 81 11.08 -14.00 12.63
N TYR A 82 11.39 -14.19 11.35
CA TYR A 82 12.70 -13.96 10.78
C TYR A 82 12.65 -12.77 9.82
N TYR A 83 13.50 -11.79 10.02
CA TYR A 83 13.56 -10.57 9.24
C TYR A 83 14.61 -10.68 8.13
N ILE A 84 14.32 -11.48 7.10
CA ILE A 84 15.25 -11.83 6.03
C ILE A 84 15.72 -10.59 5.26
N PHE A 85 14.84 -9.63 5.05
CA PHE A 85 15.08 -8.42 4.27
C PHE A 85 15.32 -7.16 5.11
N GLY A 86 15.52 -7.30 6.41
CA GLY A 86 15.62 -6.18 7.35
C GLY A 86 14.37 -6.04 8.20
N LYS A 87 14.39 -5.13 9.15
CA LYS A 87 13.32 -4.95 10.13
C LYS A 87 12.78 -3.53 10.12
N GLU A 88 11.47 -3.39 9.95
CA GLU A 88 10.74 -2.13 10.09
C GLU A 88 11.25 -0.97 9.21
N GLY A 89 11.87 -1.27 8.05
CA GLY A 89 12.37 -0.25 7.14
C GLY A 89 11.26 0.64 6.58
N GLY A 90 10.16 0.03 6.15
CA GLY A 90 8.99 0.75 5.65
C GLY A 90 8.29 1.56 6.74
N LYS A 91 8.24 1.04 7.97
CA LYS A 91 7.67 1.78 9.11
C LYS A 91 8.47 3.04 9.40
N ARG A 92 9.81 2.93 9.47
CA ARG A 92 10.69 4.10 9.66
C ARG A 92 10.54 5.10 8.51
N LEU A 93 10.38 4.61 7.27
CA LEU A 93 10.15 5.47 6.12
C LEU A 93 8.82 6.21 6.22
N ALA A 94 7.76 5.55 6.66
CA ALA A 94 6.47 6.20 6.89
C ALA A 94 6.57 7.29 7.97
N GLU A 95 7.28 7.02 9.05
CA GLU A 95 7.54 8.02 10.11
C GLU A 95 8.37 9.20 9.59
N GLU A 96 9.42 8.97 8.78
CA GLU A 96 10.27 10.01 8.17
C GLU A 96 9.47 10.98 7.28
N TYR A 97 8.47 10.48 6.58
CA TYR A 97 7.64 11.27 5.66
C TYR A 97 6.26 11.63 6.23
N GLU A 98 6.03 11.38 7.52
CA GLU A 98 4.75 11.64 8.21
C GLU A 98 3.54 11.00 7.51
N LEU A 99 3.76 9.82 6.91
CA LEU A 99 2.73 9.05 6.22
C LEU A 99 2.07 8.01 7.15
N PRO A 100 0.77 7.71 6.96
CA PRO A 100 0.15 6.59 7.64
C PRO A 100 0.87 5.27 7.32
N PHE A 101 1.26 4.52 8.35
CA PHE A 101 1.76 3.17 8.18
C PHE A 101 0.58 2.20 8.18
N LEU A 102 0.35 1.53 7.04
CA LEU A 102 -0.85 0.73 6.79
C LEU A 102 -0.73 -0.72 7.25
N GLY A 103 0.49 -1.17 7.55
CA GLY A 103 0.73 -2.52 8.06
C GLY A 103 1.94 -3.21 7.46
N GLN A 104 2.09 -4.48 7.87
CA GLN A 104 3.17 -5.36 7.44
C GLN A 104 2.59 -6.64 6.86
N ILE A 105 3.02 -7.01 5.67
CA ILE A 105 2.63 -8.27 5.02
C ILE A 105 3.78 -9.27 5.16
N PRO A 106 3.53 -10.49 5.67
CA PRO A 106 4.55 -11.49 5.82
C PRO A 106 5.01 -12.06 4.46
N LEU A 107 6.23 -12.59 4.44
CA LEU A 107 6.72 -13.44 3.36
C LEU A 107 6.29 -14.88 3.63
N VAL A 108 5.37 -15.41 2.83
CA VAL A 108 4.90 -16.79 2.95
C VAL A 108 4.79 -17.44 1.57
N GLN A 109 5.01 -18.75 1.54
CA GLN A 109 5.02 -19.52 0.29
C GLN A 109 3.65 -19.56 -0.39
N SER A 110 2.58 -19.64 0.38
CA SER A 110 1.20 -19.69 -0.10
C SER A 110 0.77 -18.44 -0.87
N ILE A 111 1.32 -17.26 -0.57
CA ILE A 111 1.06 -16.03 -1.37
C ILE A 111 1.59 -16.23 -2.80
N ARG A 112 2.83 -16.75 -2.93
CA ARG A 112 3.43 -17.04 -4.25
C ARG A 112 2.63 -18.11 -4.99
N GLU A 113 2.35 -19.22 -4.33
CA GLU A 113 1.60 -20.33 -4.93
C GLU A 113 0.21 -19.92 -5.37
N GLY A 114 -0.49 -19.17 -4.54
CA GLY A 114 -1.79 -18.60 -4.87
C GLY A 114 -1.73 -17.66 -6.08
N GLY A 115 -0.68 -16.82 -6.16
CA GLY A 115 -0.42 -15.96 -7.31
C GLY A 115 -0.18 -16.76 -8.61
N ASP A 116 0.60 -17.85 -8.55
CA ASP A 116 0.93 -18.68 -9.70
C ASP A 116 -0.31 -19.38 -10.29
N ILE A 117 -1.29 -19.76 -9.46
CA ILE A 117 -2.52 -20.44 -9.88
C ILE A 117 -3.75 -19.54 -9.97
N GLY A 118 -3.59 -18.23 -9.71
CA GLY A 118 -4.68 -17.28 -9.77
C GLY A 118 -5.69 -17.39 -8.61
N VAL A 119 -5.30 -17.94 -7.47
CA VAL A 119 -6.13 -18.06 -6.27
C VAL A 119 -5.67 -17.03 -5.23
N PRO A 120 -6.46 -15.98 -4.96
CA PRO A 120 -6.09 -14.98 -3.96
C PRO A 120 -5.94 -15.58 -2.56
N ILE A 121 -4.96 -15.10 -1.79
CA ILE A 121 -4.70 -15.59 -0.44
C ILE A 121 -5.92 -15.49 0.49
N MET A 122 -6.81 -14.52 0.24
CA MET A 122 -8.02 -14.32 1.03
C MET A 122 -9.05 -15.46 0.96
N VAL A 123 -8.95 -16.33 -0.06
CA VAL A 123 -9.79 -17.53 -0.18
C VAL A 123 -9.06 -18.82 0.21
N SER A 124 -7.80 -18.73 0.66
CA SER A 124 -7.03 -19.87 1.20
C SER A 124 -7.42 -20.19 2.65
N ASP A 125 -6.85 -21.24 3.23
CA ASP A 125 -7.07 -21.62 4.63
C ASP A 125 -6.02 -21.04 5.59
N GLU A 126 -5.14 -20.16 5.12
CA GLU A 126 -4.02 -19.62 5.90
C GLU A 126 -4.39 -18.35 6.66
N GLU A 127 -4.74 -18.50 7.94
CA GLU A 127 -5.28 -17.44 8.78
C GLU A 127 -4.32 -16.26 9.03
N ILE A 128 -3.04 -16.52 9.30
CA ILE A 128 -2.06 -15.45 9.64
C ILE A 128 -1.92 -14.45 8.51
N THR A 129 -1.84 -14.96 7.28
CA THR A 129 -1.69 -14.12 6.09
C THR A 129 -2.98 -13.39 5.76
N LYS A 130 -4.13 -14.06 5.89
CA LYS A 130 -5.45 -13.41 5.73
C LYS A 130 -5.62 -12.25 6.69
N GLU A 131 -5.27 -12.45 7.98
CA GLU A 131 -5.37 -11.38 8.98
C GLU A 131 -4.53 -10.16 8.57
N ALA A 132 -3.28 -10.37 8.14
CA ALA A 132 -2.42 -9.29 7.67
C ALA A 132 -3.01 -8.52 6.48
N PHE A 133 -3.57 -9.22 5.49
CA PHE A 133 -4.24 -8.58 4.36
C PHE A 133 -5.56 -7.89 4.75
N HIS A 134 -6.31 -8.49 5.66
CA HIS A 134 -7.55 -7.89 6.17
C HIS A 134 -7.28 -6.59 6.95
N GLU A 135 -6.28 -6.60 7.82
CA GLU A 135 -5.85 -5.41 8.56
C GLU A 135 -5.36 -4.31 7.60
N PHE A 136 -4.54 -4.68 6.61
CA PHE A 136 -4.06 -3.76 5.58
C PHE A 136 -5.20 -3.15 4.78
N ALA A 137 -6.13 -3.96 4.26
CA ALA A 137 -7.29 -3.47 3.51
C ALA A 137 -8.17 -2.54 4.36
N GLY A 138 -8.39 -2.90 5.62
CA GLY A 138 -9.11 -2.06 6.58
C GLY A 138 -8.39 -0.73 6.85
N ALA A 139 -7.06 -0.73 6.95
CA ALA A 139 -6.27 0.49 7.10
C ALA A 139 -6.38 1.41 5.87
N VAL A 140 -6.30 0.84 4.67
CA VAL A 140 -6.51 1.58 3.41
C VAL A 140 -7.90 2.21 3.39
N ALA A 141 -8.95 1.43 3.65
CA ALA A 141 -10.32 1.92 3.64
C ALA A 141 -10.55 3.06 4.65
N ARG A 142 -10.00 2.94 5.85
CA ARG A 142 -10.04 4.01 6.87
C ARG A 142 -9.34 5.28 6.39
N SER A 143 -8.14 5.14 5.83
CA SER A 143 -7.36 6.29 5.32
C SER A 143 -8.09 7.00 4.17
N VAL A 144 -8.69 6.26 3.24
CA VAL A 144 -9.52 6.82 2.15
C VAL A 144 -10.74 7.54 2.72
N SER A 145 -11.44 6.94 3.67
CA SER A 145 -12.63 7.53 4.29
C SER A 145 -12.30 8.83 5.03
N MET A 146 -11.22 8.86 5.80
CA MET A 146 -10.75 10.05 6.50
C MET A 146 -10.40 11.18 5.52
N ARG A 147 -9.69 10.85 4.45
CA ARG A 147 -9.36 11.81 3.39
C ARG A 147 -10.61 12.40 2.74
N ASN A 148 -11.55 11.54 2.31
CA ASN A 148 -12.78 11.99 1.66
C ASN A 148 -13.64 12.87 2.59
N ALA A 149 -13.64 12.59 3.89
CA ALA A 149 -14.31 13.42 4.88
C ALA A 149 -13.63 14.80 4.99
N HIS A 150 -12.29 14.86 4.95
CA HIS A 150 -11.53 16.11 5.01
C HIS A 150 -11.81 17.00 3.80
N MET A 151 -11.77 16.44 2.59
CA MET A 151 -12.07 17.17 1.36
C MET A 151 -13.47 17.79 1.37
N ARG A 152 -14.49 17.07 1.85
CA ARG A 152 -15.85 17.60 1.96
C ARG A 152 -15.94 18.79 2.92
N ILE A 153 -15.15 18.79 3.99
CA ILE A 153 -15.10 19.91 4.93
C ILE A 153 -14.44 21.14 4.29
N GLU A 154 -13.36 20.95 3.54
CA GLU A 154 -12.68 22.03 2.81
C GLU A 154 -13.59 22.65 1.74
N GLU A 155 -14.28 21.86 0.93
CA GLU A 155 -15.24 22.34 -0.08
C GLU A 155 -16.36 23.18 0.55
N VAL A 156 -16.88 22.77 1.69
CA VAL A 156 -17.91 23.54 2.42
C VAL A 156 -17.35 24.84 2.96
N ALA A 157 -16.11 24.84 3.46
CA ALA A 157 -15.48 26.04 4.01
C ALA A 157 -15.14 27.09 2.94
N GLU A 158 -14.82 26.67 1.70
CA GLU A 158 -14.56 27.59 0.57
C GLU A 158 -15.83 28.18 -0.04
N THR A 159 -16.99 27.62 0.28
CA THR A 159 -18.30 28.06 -0.28
C THR A 159 -19.00 29.07 0.64
N VAL A 160 -18.49 29.36 1.82
CA VAL A 160 -19.00 30.31 2.82
C VAL A 160 -18.19 31.60 2.81
#